data_cafb9f276947aba71b511c0767b22482
#
_entry.id   cafb9f276947aba71b511c0767b22482
#
_cell.length_a   1.000
_cell.length_b   1.000
_cell.length_c   1.000
_cell.angle_alpha   90.00
_cell.angle_beta   90.00
_cell.angle_gamma   90.00
#
_symmetry.space_group_name_H-M   'P 1'
#
loop_
_entity.id
_entity.type
_entity.pdbx_description
1 polymer ?
#
loop_
_entity_poly.entity_id
_entity_poly.type
_entity_poly.pdbx_seq_one_letter_code
_entity_poly.pdbx_strand_id
1 'polypeptide(L)'
;GEDCHKRRFKTKLIAMGMSGYDRVIVEPSGIFDVDEFFDVLHEEPLDRWYEVGSIISIVDAGLDRDMSRQSRYVLASEVANCGTLVMSKVQDASEDEKRSTIEYINEVLTEFQCKRQFGDDVLEKNWDDFTDDDFEGFMSTGYKLNDYVKLWFKQSDVFNSVYIMNKVMPQ
;
A
#
# COMPACT_ATOMS: atom_id res chain seq x y z
N GLY A 1 21.12 -4.56 6.50
CA GLY A 1 20.09 -4.24 7.45
C GLY A 1 19.15 -3.14 6.97
N GLU A 2 18.19 -2.81 7.77
CA GLU A 2 17.15 -1.80 7.54
C GLU A 2 17.72 -0.44 7.11
N ASP A 3 18.76 0.05 7.76
CA ASP A 3 19.48 1.29 7.37
C ASP A 3 19.94 1.31 5.90
N CYS A 4 20.20 0.16 5.30
CA CYS A 4 20.67 0.09 3.92
C CYS A 4 19.50 0.34 2.93
N HIS A 5 18.29 -0.13 3.23
CA HIS A 5 17.11 0.08 2.39
C HIS A 5 16.65 1.54 2.44
N LYS A 6 16.53 2.11 3.62
CA LYS A 6 16.21 3.53 3.84
C LYS A 6 17.19 4.46 3.10
N ARG A 7 18.49 4.21 3.25
CA ARG A 7 19.53 4.99 2.56
C ARG A 7 19.45 4.87 1.04
N ARG A 8 19.23 3.66 0.51
CA ARG A 8 19.09 3.44 -0.95
C ARG A 8 17.87 4.16 -1.50
N PHE A 9 16.75 4.10 -0.78
CA PHE A 9 15.53 4.77 -1.16
C PHE A 9 15.74 6.30 -1.21
N LYS A 10 16.29 6.89 -0.15
CA LYS A 10 16.65 8.31 -0.09
C LYS A 10 17.57 8.71 -1.26
N THR A 11 18.62 7.93 -1.52
CA THR A 11 19.57 8.21 -2.61
C THR A 11 18.87 8.21 -3.98
N LYS A 12 17.95 7.27 -4.22
CA LYS A 12 17.18 7.23 -5.47
C LYS A 12 16.28 8.45 -5.62
N LEU A 13 15.59 8.87 -4.57
CA LEU A 13 14.75 10.06 -4.61
C LEU A 13 15.58 11.34 -4.86
N ILE A 14 16.76 11.46 -4.24
CA ILE A 14 17.67 12.57 -4.53
C ILE A 14 18.06 12.57 -6.01
N ALA A 15 18.44 11.43 -6.57
CA ALA A 15 18.80 11.33 -7.98
C ALA A 15 17.64 11.71 -8.93
N MET A 16 16.41 11.26 -8.60
CA MET A 16 15.21 11.62 -9.36
C MET A 16 14.91 13.13 -9.30
N GLY A 17 14.99 13.73 -8.12
CA GLY A 17 14.82 15.19 -7.95
C GLY A 17 15.86 16.00 -8.74
N MET A 18 17.12 15.57 -8.74
CA MET A 18 18.18 16.19 -9.54
C MET A 18 17.97 16.03 -11.06
N SER A 19 17.23 15.00 -11.48
CA SER A 19 16.90 14.76 -12.89
C SER A 19 15.74 15.63 -13.38
N GLY A 20 15.05 16.35 -12.51
CA GLY A 20 14.00 17.31 -12.85
C GLY A 20 12.67 16.66 -13.26
N TYR A 21 12.35 15.50 -12.73
CA TYR A 21 11.03 14.89 -12.93
C TYR A 21 9.96 15.63 -12.14
N ASP A 22 8.84 15.92 -12.79
CA ASP A 22 7.68 16.57 -12.16
C ASP A 22 6.92 15.64 -11.21
N ARG A 23 7.02 14.32 -11.43
CA ARG A 23 6.36 13.30 -10.61
C ARG A 23 7.19 12.03 -10.52
N VAL A 24 7.23 11.45 -9.34
CA VAL A 24 7.83 10.13 -9.08
C VAL A 24 6.76 9.20 -8.54
N ILE A 25 6.61 8.03 -9.16
CA ILE A 25 5.73 6.98 -8.69
C ILE A 25 6.60 5.98 -7.93
N VAL A 26 6.20 5.67 -6.70
CA VAL A 26 6.88 4.72 -5.83
C VAL A 26 5.98 3.51 -5.65
N GLU A 27 6.45 2.34 -6.06
CA GLU A 27 5.84 1.05 -5.76
C GLU A 27 6.70 0.34 -4.70
N PRO A 28 6.31 0.35 -3.43
CA PRO A 28 7.02 -0.38 -2.39
C PRO A 28 6.70 -1.87 -2.45
N SER A 29 7.51 -2.69 -1.78
CA SER A 29 7.15 -4.10 -1.54
C SER A 29 5.98 -4.19 -0.56
N GLY A 30 5.18 -5.27 -0.65
CA GLY A 30 4.00 -5.48 0.21
C GLY A 30 4.28 -5.72 1.69
N ILE A 31 5.47 -5.40 2.17
CA ILE A 31 5.89 -5.41 3.59
C ILE A 31 6.56 -4.08 3.97
N PHE A 32 6.32 -3.08 3.17
CA PHE A 32 6.92 -1.78 3.34
C PHE A 32 6.33 -1.07 4.56
N ASP A 33 7.19 -0.50 5.40
CA ASP A 33 6.75 0.35 6.50
C ASP A 33 6.39 1.74 5.96
N VAL A 34 5.10 2.04 5.98
CA VAL A 34 4.57 3.32 5.50
C VAL A 34 5.10 4.50 6.33
N ASP A 35 5.34 4.29 7.63
CA ASP A 35 5.93 5.33 8.49
C ASP A 35 7.37 5.63 8.09
N GLU A 36 8.18 4.61 7.75
CA GLU A 36 9.55 4.82 7.24
C GLU A 36 9.57 5.64 5.95
N PHE A 37 8.57 5.45 5.09
CA PHE A 37 8.45 6.24 3.86
C PHE A 37 8.28 7.72 4.17
N PHE A 38 7.36 8.06 5.06
CA PHE A 38 7.13 9.45 5.46
C PHE A 38 8.36 10.03 6.17
N ASP A 39 8.99 9.27 7.05
CA ASP A 39 10.21 9.71 7.75
C ASP A 39 11.31 10.09 6.75
N VAL A 40 11.52 9.28 5.70
CA VAL A 40 12.52 9.60 4.66
C VAL A 40 12.18 10.87 3.91
N LEU A 41 10.90 11.10 3.60
CA LEU A 41 10.47 12.31 2.89
C LEU A 41 10.62 13.58 3.73
N HIS A 42 10.57 13.48 5.06
CA HIS A 42 10.80 14.59 5.96
C HIS A 42 12.29 14.88 6.23
N GLU A 43 13.21 14.05 5.71
CA GLU A 43 14.64 14.31 5.81
C GLU A 43 15.14 15.28 4.71
N GLU A 44 16.07 16.19 5.07
CA GLU A 44 16.73 17.03 4.06
C GLU A 44 17.52 16.20 3.04
N PRO A 45 17.50 16.54 1.75
CA PRO A 45 16.82 17.70 1.12
C PRO A 45 15.40 17.36 0.61
N LEU A 46 14.89 16.14 0.85
CA LEU A 46 13.65 15.64 0.25
C LEU A 46 12.43 16.42 0.71
N ASP A 47 12.43 16.89 1.95
CA ASP A 47 11.39 17.74 2.56
C ASP A 47 11.10 19.03 1.78
N ARG A 48 12.06 19.49 0.99
CA ARG A 48 11.94 20.69 0.15
C ARG A 48 11.69 20.39 -1.31
N TRP A 49 11.95 19.15 -1.74
CA TRP A 49 11.89 18.76 -3.15
C TRP A 49 10.65 17.97 -3.51
N TYR A 50 10.04 17.34 -2.51
CA TYR A 50 8.91 16.43 -2.73
C TYR A 50 7.72 16.79 -1.86
N GLU A 51 6.56 16.63 -2.45
CA GLU A 51 5.28 16.64 -1.80
C GLU A 51 4.57 15.32 -2.10
N VAL A 52 3.91 14.73 -1.11
CA VAL A 52 3.10 13.52 -1.31
C VAL A 52 1.82 13.92 -2.04
N GLY A 53 1.69 13.51 -3.29
CA GLY A 53 0.52 13.82 -4.11
C GLY A 53 -0.64 12.88 -3.84
N SER A 54 -0.39 11.57 -3.92
CA SER A 54 -1.44 10.56 -3.76
C SER A 54 -0.89 9.27 -3.17
N ILE A 55 -1.71 8.61 -2.35
CA ILE A 55 -1.46 7.24 -1.86
C ILE A 55 -2.62 6.37 -2.34
N ILE A 56 -2.27 5.31 -3.07
CA ILE A 56 -3.22 4.33 -3.59
C ILE A 56 -2.87 3.00 -2.95
N SER A 57 -3.84 2.36 -2.31
CA SER A 57 -3.68 1.00 -1.80
C SER A 57 -4.41 0.03 -2.72
N ILE A 58 -3.77 -1.10 -3.03
CA ILE A 58 -4.34 -2.13 -3.89
C ILE A 58 -4.50 -3.40 -3.08
N VAL A 59 -5.72 -3.92 -3.00
CA VAL A 59 -6.06 -5.11 -2.23
C VAL A 59 -6.70 -6.15 -3.14
N ASP A 60 -6.34 -7.42 -2.97
CA ASP A 60 -6.94 -8.55 -3.70
C ASP A 60 -8.41 -8.73 -3.27
N ALA A 61 -9.34 -8.88 -4.22
CA ALA A 61 -10.75 -9.12 -3.94
C ALA A 61 -10.98 -10.42 -3.16
N GLY A 62 -10.10 -11.42 -3.35
CA GLY A 62 -10.09 -12.69 -2.62
C GLY A 62 -9.09 -12.70 -1.46
N LEU A 63 -8.96 -11.60 -0.72
CA LEU A 63 -8.02 -11.47 0.39
C LEU A 63 -8.18 -12.60 1.41
N ASP A 64 -7.07 -13.31 1.72
CA ASP A 64 -7.05 -14.33 2.75
C ASP A 64 -7.30 -13.70 4.13
N ARG A 65 -8.23 -14.28 4.89
CA ARG A 65 -8.59 -13.79 6.23
C ARG A 65 -7.85 -14.50 7.36
N ASP A 66 -7.21 -15.63 7.06
CA ASP A 66 -6.39 -16.34 8.05
C ASP A 66 -4.99 -15.70 8.16
N MET A 67 -4.98 -14.41 8.49
CA MET A 67 -3.77 -13.63 8.64
C MET A 67 -3.28 -13.62 10.08
N SER A 68 -1.96 -13.67 10.23
CA SER A 68 -1.33 -13.37 11.51
C SER A 68 -1.64 -11.94 11.97
N ARG A 69 -1.51 -11.66 13.27
CA ARG A 69 -1.71 -10.30 13.78
C ARG A 69 -0.75 -9.30 13.13
N GLN A 70 0.47 -9.73 12.84
CA GLN A 70 1.48 -8.92 12.15
C GLN A 70 1.05 -8.59 10.73
N SER A 71 0.54 -9.57 9.98
CA SER A 71 0.04 -9.36 8.62
C SER A 71 -1.18 -8.43 8.61
N ARG A 72 -2.08 -8.55 9.58
CA ARG A 72 -3.21 -7.61 9.74
C ARG A 72 -2.74 -6.20 10.06
N TYR A 73 -1.69 -6.06 10.88
CA TYR A 73 -1.11 -4.74 11.14
C TYR A 73 -0.54 -4.11 9.86
N VAL A 74 0.20 -4.89 9.04
CA VAL A 74 0.71 -4.39 7.75
C VAL A 74 -0.43 -3.94 6.86
N LEU A 75 -1.47 -4.77 6.71
CA LEU A 75 -2.67 -4.39 5.96
C LEU A 75 -3.28 -3.08 6.48
N ALA A 76 -3.47 -2.95 7.80
CA ALA A 76 -4.00 -1.72 8.40
C ALA A 76 -3.12 -0.50 8.07
N SER A 77 -1.80 -0.62 8.21
CA SER A 77 -0.86 0.48 7.95
C SER A 77 -0.88 0.93 6.49
N GLU A 78 -1.02 -0.01 5.56
CA GLU A 78 -1.04 0.26 4.13
C GLU A 78 -2.35 0.93 3.66
N VAL A 79 -3.49 0.56 4.27
CA VAL A 79 -4.79 1.10 3.84
C VAL A 79 -5.24 2.33 4.66
N ALA A 80 -4.71 2.53 5.88
CA ALA A 80 -5.16 3.60 6.76
C ALA A 80 -5.06 5.00 6.13
N ASN A 81 -3.99 5.26 5.41
CA ASN A 81 -3.67 6.59 4.91
C ASN A 81 -3.91 6.77 3.41
N CYS A 82 -4.39 5.76 2.69
CA CYS A 82 -4.61 5.90 1.24
C CYS A 82 -5.75 6.90 0.92
N GLY A 83 -5.59 7.62 -0.16
CA GLY A 83 -6.65 8.45 -0.73
C GLY A 83 -7.72 7.59 -1.39
N THR A 84 -7.27 6.56 -2.13
CA THR A 84 -8.13 5.58 -2.81
C THR A 84 -7.72 4.16 -2.48
N LEU A 85 -8.69 3.30 -2.19
CA LEU A 85 -8.54 1.86 -2.14
C LEU A 85 -9.03 1.26 -3.45
N VAL A 86 -8.18 0.51 -4.12
CA VAL A 86 -8.50 -0.21 -5.36
C VAL A 86 -8.57 -1.70 -5.06
N MET A 87 -9.66 -2.34 -5.46
CA MET A 87 -9.80 -3.78 -5.38
C MET A 87 -9.32 -4.41 -6.68
N SER A 88 -8.31 -5.26 -6.59
CA SER A 88 -7.77 -6.01 -7.74
C SER A 88 -8.45 -7.37 -7.89
N LYS A 89 -8.35 -7.97 -9.06
CA LYS A 89 -8.92 -9.28 -9.40
C LYS A 89 -10.44 -9.38 -9.19
N VAL A 90 -11.14 -8.27 -9.35
CA VAL A 90 -12.59 -8.21 -9.16
C VAL A 90 -13.35 -9.12 -10.13
N GLN A 91 -12.76 -9.42 -11.29
CA GLN A 91 -13.33 -10.35 -12.28
C GLN A 91 -13.36 -11.81 -11.80
N ASP A 92 -12.52 -12.16 -10.83
CA ASP A 92 -12.37 -13.52 -10.30
C ASP A 92 -13.16 -13.71 -8.99
N ALA A 93 -13.79 -12.65 -8.48
CA ALA A 93 -14.48 -12.62 -7.19
C ALA A 93 -15.98 -12.34 -7.37
N SER A 94 -16.80 -13.02 -6.55
CA SER A 94 -18.22 -12.73 -6.43
C SER A 94 -18.47 -11.43 -5.65
N GLU A 95 -19.67 -10.86 -5.79
CA GLU A 95 -20.08 -9.67 -5.02
C GLU A 95 -20.02 -9.90 -3.51
N ASP A 96 -20.32 -11.15 -3.06
CA ASP A 96 -20.23 -11.51 -1.65
C ASP A 96 -18.78 -11.55 -1.15
N GLU A 97 -17.85 -12.03 -1.96
CA GLU A 97 -16.40 -12.03 -1.64
C GLU A 97 -15.87 -10.61 -1.57
N LYS A 98 -16.19 -9.75 -2.53
CA LYS A 98 -15.78 -8.34 -2.53
C LYS A 98 -16.27 -7.61 -1.28
N ARG A 99 -17.59 -7.69 -1.00
CA ARG A 99 -18.18 -7.09 0.20
C ARG A 99 -17.51 -7.59 1.48
N SER A 100 -17.30 -8.88 1.55
CA SER A 100 -16.67 -9.56 2.67
C SER A 100 -15.20 -9.13 2.87
N THR A 101 -14.48 -8.81 1.80
CA THR A 101 -13.12 -8.26 1.87
C THR A 101 -13.12 -6.84 2.44
N ILE A 102 -14.08 -6.00 2.04
CA ILE A 102 -14.22 -4.64 2.61
C ILE A 102 -14.57 -4.72 4.10
N GLU A 103 -15.50 -5.60 4.49
CA GLU A 103 -15.85 -5.83 5.90
C GLU A 103 -14.62 -6.24 6.71
N TYR A 104 -13.82 -7.18 6.19
CA TYR A 104 -12.61 -7.63 6.87
C TYR A 104 -11.55 -6.53 7.01
N ILE A 105 -11.35 -5.71 5.99
CA ILE A 105 -10.46 -4.54 6.06
C ILE A 105 -10.92 -3.59 7.18
N ASN A 106 -12.22 -3.34 7.28
CA ASN A 106 -12.80 -2.48 8.31
C ASN A 106 -12.66 -3.08 9.72
N GLU A 107 -12.79 -4.40 9.87
CA GLU A 107 -12.52 -5.11 11.12
C GLU A 107 -11.05 -4.96 11.52
N VAL A 108 -10.13 -5.14 10.59
CA VAL A 108 -8.69 -4.99 10.81
C VAL A 108 -8.34 -3.55 11.21
N LEU A 109 -8.88 -2.55 10.53
CA LEU A 109 -8.69 -1.14 10.91
C LEU A 109 -9.19 -0.87 12.32
N THR A 110 -10.34 -1.43 12.69
CA THR A 110 -10.93 -1.31 14.03
C THR A 110 -10.06 -1.99 15.10
N GLU A 111 -9.49 -3.17 14.79
CA GLU A 111 -8.55 -3.87 15.69
C GLU A 111 -7.38 -2.97 16.09
N PHE A 112 -6.87 -2.17 15.15
CA PHE A 112 -5.77 -1.25 15.39
C PHE A 112 -6.22 0.17 15.74
N GLN A 113 -7.48 0.35 16.15
CA GLN A 113 -8.06 1.62 16.60
C GLN A 113 -8.02 2.74 15.54
N CYS A 114 -7.94 2.38 14.28
CA CYS A 114 -8.09 3.31 13.17
C CYS A 114 -9.57 3.66 12.98
N LYS A 115 -9.88 4.96 12.88
CA LYS A 115 -11.26 5.43 12.70
C LYS A 115 -11.75 5.33 11.26
N ARG A 116 -10.83 5.07 10.32
CA ARG A 116 -11.20 4.94 8.91
C ARG A 116 -12.05 3.70 8.68
N GLN A 117 -13.04 3.88 7.83
CA GLN A 117 -13.89 2.79 7.33
C GLN A 117 -14.05 2.97 5.82
N PHE A 118 -14.10 1.87 5.09
CA PHE A 118 -14.36 1.81 3.67
C PHE A 118 -15.79 1.36 3.40
N GLY A 119 -16.37 1.85 2.31
CA GLY A 119 -17.69 1.51 1.84
C GLY A 119 -17.74 1.70 0.33
N ASP A 120 -18.64 2.54 -0.16
CA ASP A 120 -18.82 2.84 -1.60
C ASP A 120 -17.65 3.63 -2.22
N ASP A 121 -16.66 4.02 -1.42
CA ASP A 121 -15.45 4.72 -1.85
C ASP A 121 -14.31 3.79 -2.28
N VAL A 122 -14.56 2.47 -2.33
CA VAL A 122 -13.65 1.48 -2.89
C VAL A 122 -13.83 1.39 -4.39
N LEU A 123 -12.74 1.44 -5.15
CA LEU A 123 -12.80 1.28 -6.58
C LEU A 123 -12.76 -0.21 -6.96
N GLU A 124 -13.93 -0.74 -7.32
CA GLU A 124 -14.14 -2.13 -7.74
C GLU A 124 -14.32 -2.20 -9.25
N LYS A 125 -13.24 -2.13 -10.01
CA LYS A 125 -13.29 -2.07 -11.46
C LYS A 125 -12.39 -3.14 -12.06
N ASN A 126 -12.87 -3.83 -13.11
CA ASN A 126 -12.04 -4.75 -13.86
C ASN A 126 -10.88 -3.97 -14.50
N TRP A 127 -9.71 -4.59 -14.52
CA TRP A 127 -8.51 -3.99 -15.09
C TRP A 127 -8.72 -3.47 -16.52
N ASP A 128 -9.42 -4.22 -17.36
CA ASP A 128 -9.67 -3.85 -18.77
C ASP A 128 -10.64 -2.68 -18.93
N ASP A 129 -11.38 -2.32 -17.86
CA ASP A 129 -12.38 -1.24 -17.87
C ASP A 129 -11.82 0.10 -17.33
N PHE A 130 -10.54 0.15 -16.93
CA PHE A 130 -9.92 1.39 -16.49
C PHE A 130 -9.79 2.38 -17.63
N THR A 131 -10.12 3.62 -17.37
CA THR A 131 -10.07 4.73 -18.31
C THR A 131 -9.01 5.77 -17.92
N ASP A 132 -8.68 6.66 -18.83
CA ASP A 132 -7.77 7.78 -18.55
C ASP A 132 -8.30 8.65 -17.38
N ASP A 133 -9.61 8.82 -17.27
CA ASP A 133 -10.25 9.57 -16.16
C ASP A 133 -9.99 8.88 -14.81
N ASP A 134 -9.99 7.54 -14.76
CA ASP A 134 -9.65 6.80 -13.53
C ASP A 134 -8.19 7.08 -13.13
N PHE A 135 -7.26 7.07 -14.08
CA PHE A 135 -5.85 7.36 -13.83
C PHE A 135 -5.62 8.81 -13.43
N GLU A 136 -6.33 9.76 -14.02
CA GLU A 136 -6.30 11.17 -13.61
C GLU A 136 -6.85 11.32 -12.18
N GLY A 137 -7.92 10.57 -11.83
CA GLY A 137 -8.46 10.47 -10.48
C GLY A 137 -7.41 9.99 -9.48
N PHE A 138 -6.63 8.96 -9.83
CA PHE A 138 -5.54 8.48 -8.96
C PHE A 138 -4.46 9.52 -8.71
N MET A 139 -4.13 10.33 -9.72
CA MET A 139 -3.13 11.38 -9.57
C MET A 139 -3.57 12.52 -8.64
N SER A 140 -4.85 12.65 -8.40
CA SER A 140 -5.47 13.72 -7.60
C SER A 140 -6.14 13.27 -6.32
N THR A 141 -6.12 11.96 -6.01
CA THR A 141 -6.84 11.40 -4.85
C THR A 141 -6.30 11.84 -3.50
N GLY A 142 -5.05 12.31 -3.44
CA GLY A 142 -4.42 12.73 -2.20
C GLY A 142 -4.14 11.56 -1.25
N TYR A 143 -4.17 11.87 0.04
CA TYR A 143 -4.03 10.89 1.13
C TYR A 143 -4.76 11.41 2.38
N LYS A 144 -5.00 10.52 3.34
CA LYS A 144 -5.65 10.86 4.61
C LYS A 144 -4.71 10.51 5.76
N LEU A 145 -4.51 11.43 6.69
CA LEU A 145 -3.75 11.12 7.90
C LEU A 145 -4.71 10.53 8.94
N ASN A 146 -4.48 9.28 9.29
CA ASN A 146 -5.23 8.57 10.32
C ASN A 146 -4.27 7.99 11.36
N ASP A 147 -4.65 8.13 12.63
CA ASP A 147 -3.93 7.48 13.71
C ASP A 147 -4.37 6.02 13.83
N TYR A 148 -3.42 5.15 14.14
CA TYR A 148 -3.64 3.75 14.48
C TYR A 148 -2.58 3.26 15.47
N VAL A 149 -2.88 2.17 16.17
CA VAL A 149 -1.95 1.57 17.14
C VAL A 149 -0.78 0.91 16.42
N LYS A 150 0.43 1.39 16.67
CA LYS A 150 1.65 0.86 16.06
C LYS A 150 2.13 -0.38 16.81
N LEU A 151 2.48 -1.42 16.03
CA LEU A 151 3.13 -2.62 16.54
C LEU A 151 4.60 -2.62 16.14
N TRP A 152 5.45 -2.99 17.09
CA TRP A 152 6.85 -3.25 16.83
C TRP A 152 7.07 -4.74 16.60
N PHE A 153 7.53 -5.12 15.41
CA PHE A 153 7.91 -6.49 15.07
C PHE A 153 9.03 -6.48 14.03
N LYS A 154 9.71 -7.60 13.87
CA LYS A 154 10.70 -7.74 12.80
C LYS A 154 9.97 -8.07 11.51
N GLN A 155 10.34 -7.46 10.40
CA GLN A 155 9.77 -7.76 9.07
C GLN A 155 9.84 -9.26 8.73
N SER A 156 10.87 -9.97 9.21
CA SER A 156 10.98 -11.43 9.08
C SER A 156 9.82 -12.21 9.72
N ASP A 157 9.09 -11.61 10.65
CA ASP A 157 8.00 -12.27 11.37
C ASP A 157 6.68 -12.23 10.59
N VAL A 158 6.60 -11.42 9.54
CA VAL A 158 5.43 -11.31 8.65
C VAL A 158 5.42 -12.44 7.61
N PHE A 159 6.60 -12.94 7.23
CA PHE A 159 6.75 -14.00 6.23
C PHE A 159 7.23 -15.29 6.87
N ASN A 160 6.30 -16.19 7.12
CA ASN A 160 6.63 -17.53 7.64
C ASN A 160 7.13 -18.52 6.58
N SER A 161 7.15 -18.16 5.29
CA SER A 161 7.53 -19.09 4.22
C SER A 161 8.11 -18.38 3.00
N VAL A 162 9.35 -18.69 2.69
CA VAL A 162 9.92 -18.40 1.37
C VAL A 162 9.68 -19.63 0.50
N TYR A 163 8.77 -19.55 -0.45
CA TYR A 163 8.59 -20.61 -1.44
C TYR A 163 9.61 -20.43 -2.57
N ILE A 164 10.63 -21.28 -2.58
CA ILE A 164 11.52 -21.41 -3.74
C ILE A 164 10.79 -22.26 -4.76
N MET A 165 10.23 -21.65 -5.77
CA MET A 165 9.64 -22.36 -6.89
C MET A 165 10.75 -22.92 -7.78
N ASN A 166 11.07 -24.19 -7.61
CA ASN A 166 11.94 -24.97 -8.51
C ASN A 166 11.17 -25.37 -9.78
N LYS A 167 10.56 -24.42 -10.47
CA LYS A 167 9.94 -24.67 -11.77
C LYS A 167 10.78 -23.98 -12.83
N VAL A 168 11.50 -24.79 -13.61
CA VAL A 168 12.06 -24.36 -14.89
C VAL A 168 10.88 -24.02 -15.78
N MET A 169 10.69 -22.74 -16.12
CA MET A 169 9.71 -22.38 -17.13
C MET A 169 10.19 -22.89 -18.49
N PRO A 170 9.36 -23.61 -19.24
CA PRO A 170 9.72 -23.98 -20.61
C PRO A 170 9.90 -22.70 -21.44
N GLN A 171 10.95 -22.70 -22.25
CA GLN A 171 11.26 -21.63 -23.21
C GLN A 171 10.21 -21.57 -24.31
#